data_f70708cf537116d125b097e2c66b11d1
#
_entry.id   f70708cf537116d125b097e2c66b11d1
#
_cell.length_a   1.000
_cell.length_b   1.000
_cell.length_c   1.000
_cell.angle_alpha   90.00
_cell.angle_beta   90.00
_cell.angle_gamma   90.00
#
_symmetry.space_group_name_H-M   'P 1'
#
loop_
_entity.id
_entity.type
_entity.pdbx_description
1 polymer ?
#
loop_
_entity_poly.entity_id
_entity_poly.type
_entity_poly.pdbx_seq_one_letter_code
_entity_poly.pdbx_strand_id
1 'polypeptide(L)'
;MIKAHIFIDAGHLHYHLFKEQWRIDYAKLIEYFSQKDYFPLMVFYYEGMITEQSYFSKHPNATPKEFNQAKKNKKAYFGKLRSLNFTVRWKPVHRIFDLESKEYRFKCNFDVELTMDVMETVLTRETDTFIICSGDGDFTRLIKFLKGKAKNIIVAGFKNSINKGLLDVAHQIVFLEAIKHKIEWK
;
A
#
# COMPACT_ATOMS: atom_id res chain seq x y z
N MET A 1 -16.86 18.06 5.24
CA MET A 1 -15.90 17.06 4.70
C MET A 1 -14.83 16.78 5.73
N ILE A 2 -14.57 15.50 6.00
CA ILE A 2 -13.60 15.04 7.00
C ILE A 2 -12.22 14.99 6.34
N LYS A 3 -11.23 15.70 6.88
CA LYS A 3 -9.86 15.69 6.37
C LYS A 3 -9.22 14.32 6.59
N ALA A 4 -8.72 13.68 5.54
CA ALA A 4 -8.12 12.36 5.60
C ALA A 4 -6.73 12.31 4.94
N HIS A 5 -5.84 11.50 5.51
CA HIS A 5 -4.61 11.08 4.84
C HIS A 5 -4.70 9.57 4.54
N ILE A 6 -4.24 9.18 3.35
CA ILE A 6 -4.34 7.81 2.88
C ILE A 6 -2.93 7.25 2.68
N PHE A 7 -2.66 6.08 3.25
CA PHE A 7 -1.37 5.39 3.20
C PHE A 7 -1.58 4.02 2.58
N ILE A 8 -1.01 3.79 1.39
CA ILE A 8 -1.26 2.59 0.58
C ILE A 8 0.01 1.74 0.55
N ASP A 9 0.03 0.68 1.34
CA ASP A 9 1.04 -0.37 1.25
C ASP A 9 0.74 -1.26 0.04
N ALA A 10 1.18 -0.81 -1.13
CA ALA A 10 0.92 -1.52 -2.38
C ALA A 10 1.62 -2.87 -2.43
N GLY A 11 2.75 -3.03 -1.75
CA GLY A 11 3.46 -4.31 -1.68
C GLY A 11 2.60 -5.40 -1.06
N HIS A 12 1.97 -5.11 0.09
CA HIS A 12 1.05 -6.02 0.76
C HIS A 12 -0.21 -6.28 -0.08
N LEU A 13 -0.82 -5.22 -0.64
CA LEU A 13 -2.04 -5.37 -1.43
C LEU A 13 -1.80 -6.18 -2.72
N HIS A 14 -0.69 -5.96 -3.43
CA HIS A 14 -0.40 -6.64 -4.70
C HIS A 14 -0.25 -8.16 -4.55
N TYR A 15 0.24 -8.63 -3.41
CA TYR A 15 0.30 -10.06 -3.15
C TYR A 15 -1.09 -10.71 -3.19
N HIS A 16 -2.09 -10.07 -2.59
CA HIS A 16 -3.47 -10.55 -2.58
C HIS A 16 -4.17 -10.33 -3.92
N LEU A 17 -3.96 -9.17 -4.56
CA LEU A 17 -4.48 -8.86 -5.89
C LEU A 17 -4.03 -9.89 -6.95
N PHE A 18 -2.79 -10.35 -6.85
CA PHE A 18 -2.27 -11.40 -7.74
C PHE A 18 -3.01 -12.73 -7.54
N LYS A 19 -3.30 -13.12 -6.30
CA LYS A 19 -4.09 -14.33 -5.99
C LYS A 19 -5.54 -14.23 -6.48
N GLU A 20 -6.14 -13.07 -6.31
CA GLU A 20 -7.53 -12.78 -6.67
C GLU A 20 -7.72 -12.42 -8.15
N GLN A 21 -6.63 -12.32 -8.93
CA GLN A 21 -6.60 -12.06 -10.37
C GLN A 21 -7.31 -10.78 -10.80
N TRP A 22 -7.20 -9.70 -10.03
CA TRP A 22 -7.68 -8.38 -10.42
C TRP A 22 -6.70 -7.28 -10.00
N ARG A 23 -6.98 -6.04 -10.38
CA ARG A 23 -6.11 -4.89 -10.09
C ARG A 23 -6.92 -3.73 -9.56
N ILE A 24 -6.34 -3.00 -8.62
CA ILE A 24 -6.94 -1.76 -8.12
C ILE A 24 -6.58 -0.60 -9.06
N ASP A 25 -7.60 0.17 -9.45
CA ASP A 25 -7.42 1.54 -9.92
C ASP A 25 -7.35 2.45 -8.68
N TYR A 26 -6.16 2.90 -8.37
CA TYR A 26 -5.96 3.71 -7.16
C TYR A 26 -6.62 5.09 -7.26
N ALA A 27 -6.86 5.64 -8.45
CA ALA A 27 -7.63 6.87 -8.59
C ALA A 27 -9.10 6.63 -8.18
N LYS A 28 -9.69 5.53 -8.62
CA LYS A 28 -11.05 5.13 -8.19
C LYS A 28 -11.13 4.79 -6.69
N LEU A 29 -10.06 4.23 -6.11
CA LEU A 29 -10.02 4.00 -4.67
C LEU A 29 -10.08 5.32 -3.89
N ILE A 30 -9.34 6.34 -4.33
CA ILE A 30 -9.40 7.67 -3.73
C ILE A 30 -10.79 8.31 -3.93
N GLU A 31 -11.36 8.19 -5.12
CA GLU A 31 -12.71 8.65 -5.43
C GLU A 31 -13.75 7.97 -4.52
N TYR A 32 -13.64 6.66 -4.30
CA TYR A 32 -14.51 5.93 -3.37
C TYR A 32 -14.51 6.54 -1.97
N PHE A 33 -13.33 6.87 -1.43
CA PHE A 33 -13.25 7.53 -0.12
C PHE A 33 -13.80 8.95 -0.17
N SER A 34 -13.57 9.70 -1.24
CA SER A 34 -14.12 11.04 -1.42
C SER A 34 -15.65 11.06 -1.43
N GLN A 35 -16.29 10.05 -2.03
CA GLN A 35 -17.75 9.87 -2.03
C GLN A 35 -18.31 9.49 -0.65
N LYS A 36 -17.47 9.16 0.33
CA LYS A 36 -17.80 8.88 1.74
C LYS A 36 -17.52 10.07 2.66
N ASP A 37 -17.51 11.28 2.11
CA ASP A 37 -17.25 12.55 2.80
C ASP A 37 -15.81 12.71 3.33
N TYR A 38 -14.88 11.85 2.95
CA TYR A 38 -13.46 12.02 3.24
C TYR A 38 -12.81 12.89 2.19
N PHE A 39 -12.19 14.00 2.62
CA PHE A 39 -11.38 14.84 1.75
C PHE A 39 -9.91 14.42 1.84
N PRO A 40 -9.35 13.75 0.80
CA PRO A 40 -7.95 13.31 0.82
C PRO A 40 -7.01 14.51 0.73
N LEU A 41 -6.31 14.81 1.82
CA LEU A 41 -5.31 15.88 1.85
C LEU A 41 -3.99 15.41 1.21
N MET A 42 -3.56 14.20 1.53
CA MET A 42 -2.38 13.55 0.93
C MET A 42 -2.64 12.05 0.76
N VAL A 43 -2.08 11.50 -0.29
CA VAL A 43 -2.09 10.08 -0.57
C VAL A 43 -0.66 9.58 -0.72
N PHE A 44 -0.24 8.70 0.16
CA PHE A 44 1.08 8.05 0.11
C PHE A 44 0.94 6.67 -0.51
N TYR A 45 1.88 6.33 -1.38
CA TYR A 45 1.91 5.05 -2.07
C TYR A 45 3.30 4.43 -1.95
N TYR A 46 3.37 3.22 -1.39
CA TYR A 46 4.63 2.52 -1.10
C TYR A 46 4.74 1.26 -1.94
N GLU A 47 5.77 1.18 -2.80
CA GLU A 47 5.97 0.00 -3.64
C GLU A 47 7.43 -0.21 -4.04
N GLY A 48 7.84 -1.48 -4.08
CA GLY A 48 9.18 -1.88 -4.52
C GLY A 48 9.43 -1.64 -6.02
N MET A 49 10.64 -1.14 -6.35
CA MET A 49 11.13 -1.08 -7.71
C MET A 49 11.83 -2.39 -8.06
N ILE A 50 11.49 -2.97 -9.22
CA ILE A 50 12.13 -4.17 -9.72
C ILE A 50 13.64 -3.96 -9.92
N THR A 51 14.43 -4.94 -9.52
CA THR A 51 15.86 -5.06 -9.82
C THR A 51 16.09 -6.16 -10.83
N GLU A 52 17.25 -6.20 -11.49
CA GLU A 52 17.60 -7.30 -12.40
C GLU A 52 17.45 -8.64 -11.72
N GLN A 53 18.01 -8.77 -10.51
CA GLN A 53 17.96 -9.98 -9.73
C GLN A 53 16.51 -10.43 -9.43
N SER A 54 15.62 -9.49 -9.04
CA SER A 54 14.22 -9.81 -8.75
C SER A 54 13.42 -10.14 -10.01
N TYR A 55 13.76 -9.51 -11.13
CA TYR A 55 13.07 -9.72 -12.41
C TYR A 55 13.43 -11.07 -13.03
N PHE A 56 14.73 -11.33 -13.22
CA PHE A 56 15.19 -12.57 -13.85
C PHE A 56 14.93 -13.82 -13.01
N SER A 57 14.86 -13.68 -11.68
CA SER A 57 14.43 -14.80 -10.83
C SER A 57 12.98 -15.24 -11.10
N LYS A 58 12.11 -14.28 -11.45
CA LYS A 58 10.70 -14.57 -11.79
C LYS A 58 10.50 -14.89 -13.27
N HIS A 59 11.42 -14.45 -14.12
CA HIS A 59 11.37 -14.57 -15.56
C HIS A 59 12.73 -15.09 -16.09
N PRO A 60 13.09 -16.36 -15.85
CA PRO A 60 14.43 -16.90 -16.16
C PRO A 60 14.83 -16.77 -17.62
N ASN A 61 13.86 -16.79 -18.53
CA ASN A 61 14.07 -16.74 -19.98
C ASN A 61 13.94 -15.31 -20.55
N ALA A 62 13.75 -14.31 -19.70
CA ALA A 62 13.60 -12.93 -20.17
C ALA A 62 14.95 -12.34 -20.62
N THR A 63 14.87 -11.42 -21.56
CA THR A 63 16.02 -10.67 -22.07
C THR A 63 16.27 -9.37 -21.28
N PRO A 64 17.49 -8.80 -21.35
CA PRO A 64 17.76 -7.47 -20.77
C PRO A 64 16.85 -6.37 -21.34
N LYS A 65 16.41 -6.51 -22.59
CA LYS A 65 15.47 -5.57 -23.24
C LYS A 65 14.10 -5.60 -22.55
N GLU A 66 13.60 -6.78 -22.25
CA GLU A 66 12.32 -6.96 -21.53
C GLU A 66 12.39 -6.42 -20.10
N PHE A 67 13.49 -6.67 -19.39
CA PHE A 67 13.73 -6.06 -18.09
C PHE A 67 13.71 -4.53 -18.14
N ASN A 68 14.46 -3.94 -19.10
CA ASN A 68 14.51 -2.49 -19.26
C ASN A 68 13.13 -1.92 -19.59
N GLN A 69 12.35 -2.59 -20.43
CA GLN A 69 10.98 -2.19 -20.73
C GLN A 69 10.07 -2.28 -19.50
N ALA A 70 10.14 -3.37 -18.73
CA ALA A 70 9.37 -3.54 -17.49
C ALA A 70 9.72 -2.45 -16.46
N LYS A 71 11.01 -2.13 -16.30
CA LYS A 71 11.49 -1.05 -15.43
C LYS A 71 11.00 0.32 -15.90
N LYS A 72 11.01 0.58 -17.21
CA LYS A 72 10.47 1.82 -17.81
C LYS A 72 8.97 1.94 -17.55
N ASN A 73 8.21 0.87 -17.76
CA ASN A 73 6.77 0.84 -17.50
C ASN A 73 6.46 1.12 -16.02
N LYS A 74 7.23 0.53 -15.10
CA LYS A 74 7.08 0.77 -13.66
C LYS A 74 7.35 2.24 -13.29
N LYS A 75 8.40 2.83 -13.85
CA LYS A 75 8.70 4.27 -13.66
C LYS A 75 7.59 5.16 -14.23
N ALA A 76 7.06 4.83 -15.41
CA ALA A 76 5.95 5.57 -16.02
C ALA A 76 4.68 5.48 -15.16
N TYR A 77 4.39 4.31 -14.59
CA TYR A 77 3.29 4.12 -13.65
C TYR A 77 3.46 5.00 -12.40
N PHE A 78 4.64 5.03 -11.80
CA PHE A 78 4.92 5.95 -10.67
C PHE A 78 4.78 7.42 -11.07
N GLY A 79 5.19 7.78 -12.30
CA GLY A 79 4.97 9.12 -12.86
C GLY A 79 3.49 9.46 -12.96
N LYS A 80 2.66 8.52 -13.44
CA LYS A 80 1.21 8.68 -13.50
C LYS A 80 0.59 8.87 -12.11
N LEU A 81 1.02 8.11 -11.11
CA LEU A 81 0.52 8.30 -9.74
C LEU A 81 0.88 9.70 -9.21
N ARG A 82 2.11 10.17 -9.45
CA ARG A 82 2.52 11.52 -9.02
C ARG A 82 1.71 12.61 -9.72
N SER A 83 1.36 12.47 -11.00
CA SER A 83 0.48 13.42 -11.70
C SER A 83 -0.96 13.43 -11.16
N LEU A 84 -1.34 12.42 -10.39
CA LEU A 84 -2.59 12.32 -9.64
C LEU A 84 -2.42 12.73 -8.16
N ASN A 85 -1.36 13.49 -7.85
CA ASN A 85 -1.03 13.99 -6.51
C ASN A 85 -0.71 12.90 -5.45
N PHE A 86 -0.24 11.72 -5.88
CA PHE A 86 0.28 10.74 -4.95
C PHE A 86 1.74 11.04 -4.57
N THR A 87 2.06 10.95 -3.29
CA THR A 87 3.45 10.88 -2.81
C THR A 87 3.94 9.46 -2.94
N VAL A 88 4.71 9.16 -3.99
CA VAL A 88 5.21 7.81 -4.26
C VAL A 88 6.56 7.59 -3.59
N ARG A 89 6.59 6.69 -2.62
CA ARG A 89 7.78 6.15 -1.96
C ARG A 89 8.18 4.83 -2.63
N TRP A 90 9.40 4.73 -3.08
CA TRP A 90 9.89 3.49 -3.66
C TRP A 90 11.34 3.23 -3.27
N LYS A 91 11.71 1.96 -3.18
CA LYS A 91 13.09 1.49 -3.01
C LYS A 91 13.29 0.17 -3.77
N PRO A 92 14.55 -0.20 -4.06
CA PRO A 92 14.83 -1.46 -4.76
C PRO A 92 14.31 -2.67 -3.98
N VAL A 93 13.81 -3.66 -4.72
CA VAL A 93 13.51 -4.99 -4.15
C VAL A 93 14.83 -5.73 -3.94
N HIS A 94 15.09 -6.16 -2.71
CA HIS A 94 16.29 -6.90 -2.36
C HIS A 94 16.03 -8.40 -2.26
N ARG A 95 17.03 -9.19 -2.64
CA ARG A 95 17.07 -10.63 -2.40
C ARG A 95 17.59 -10.85 -0.99
N ILE A 96 16.84 -11.58 -0.19
CA ILE A 96 17.24 -12.01 1.14
C ILE A 96 17.22 -13.52 1.23
N PHE A 97 18.12 -14.10 2.02
CA PHE A 97 18.08 -15.51 2.36
C PHE A 97 17.22 -15.69 3.61
N ASP A 98 16.19 -16.50 3.50
CA ASP A 98 15.31 -16.83 4.61
C ASP A 98 15.87 -18.05 5.33
N LEU A 99 16.31 -17.89 6.57
CA LEU A 99 16.96 -18.95 7.36
C LEU A 99 16.00 -20.07 7.75
N GLU A 100 14.71 -19.78 7.89
CA GLU A 100 13.71 -20.77 8.27
C GLU A 100 13.36 -21.69 7.10
N SER A 101 13.03 -21.09 5.94
CA SER A 101 12.70 -21.87 4.74
C SER A 101 13.94 -22.36 3.98
N LYS A 102 15.14 -21.85 4.30
CA LYS A 102 16.39 -22.06 3.55
C LYS A 102 16.30 -21.68 2.08
N GLU A 103 15.48 -20.70 1.76
CA GLU A 103 15.24 -20.23 0.39
C GLU A 103 15.54 -18.74 0.26
N TYR A 104 15.82 -18.33 -0.98
CA TYR A 104 15.91 -16.91 -1.29
C TYR A 104 14.53 -16.33 -1.58
N ARG A 105 14.23 -15.24 -0.89
CA ARG A 105 12.99 -14.45 -1.12
C ARG A 105 13.33 -13.03 -1.56
N PHE A 106 12.41 -12.42 -2.26
CA PHE A 106 12.50 -11.01 -2.63
C PHE A 106 11.62 -10.20 -1.70
N LYS A 107 12.24 -9.28 -0.96
CA LYS A 107 11.55 -8.44 0.02
C LYS A 107 11.79 -6.96 -0.27
N CYS A 108 10.73 -6.18 -0.09
CA CYS A 108 10.79 -4.74 -0.03
C CYS A 108 9.73 -4.29 0.99
N ASN A 109 10.19 -3.99 2.20
CA ASN A 109 9.33 -3.65 3.32
C ASN A 109 9.35 -2.12 3.52
N PHE A 110 8.18 -1.52 3.69
CA PHE A 110 8.00 -0.08 3.92
C PHE A 110 7.41 0.26 5.29
N ASP A 111 7.41 -0.67 6.25
CA ASP A 111 6.77 -0.47 7.56
C ASP A 111 7.36 0.72 8.29
N VAL A 112 8.68 0.91 8.20
CA VAL A 112 9.37 2.04 8.82
C VAL A 112 8.99 3.34 8.13
N GLU A 113 9.12 3.42 6.80
CA GLU A 113 8.82 4.63 6.03
C GLU A 113 7.34 5.02 6.16
N LEU A 114 6.43 4.06 6.07
CA LEU A 114 5.00 4.29 6.25
C LEU A 114 4.71 4.80 7.67
N THR A 115 5.27 4.16 8.68
CA THR A 115 5.11 4.58 10.08
C THR A 115 5.66 5.99 10.29
N MET A 116 6.82 6.32 9.72
CA MET A 116 7.41 7.67 9.83
C MET A 116 6.53 8.72 9.16
N ASP A 117 6.05 8.48 7.92
CA ASP A 117 5.16 9.41 7.22
C ASP A 117 3.84 9.62 7.98
N VAL A 118 3.28 8.56 8.59
CA VAL A 118 2.09 8.67 9.47
C VAL A 118 2.40 9.50 10.71
N MET A 119 3.51 9.24 11.38
CA MET A 119 3.91 9.98 12.59
C MET A 119 4.17 11.46 12.30
N GLU A 120 4.87 11.76 11.19
CA GLU A 120 5.07 13.14 10.73
C GLU A 120 3.73 13.84 10.48
N THR A 121 2.81 13.15 9.82
CA THR A 121 1.47 13.67 9.55
C THR A 121 0.71 13.99 10.82
N VAL A 122 0.76 13.13 11.84
CA VAL A 122 0.11 13.36 13.13
C VAL A 122 0.67 14.60 13.83
N LEU A 123 1.98 14.81 13.75
CA LEU A 123 2.67 15.88 14.47
C LEU A 123 2.58 17.25 13.78
N THR A 124 2.49 17.25 12.44
CA THR A 124 2.66 18.49 11.65
C THR A 124 1.39 18.95 10.95
N ARG A 125 0.34 18.13 10.90
CA ARG A 125 -0.87 18.41 10.11
C ARG A 125 -2.16 18.23 10.91
N GLU A 126 -3.11 19.09 10.61
CA GLU A 126 -4.50 18.92 11.06
C GLU A 126 -5.17 17.86 10.20
N THR A 127 -5.29 16.64 10.73
CA THR A 127 -5.92 15.50 10.08
C THR A 127 -6.85 14.82 11.07
N ASP A 128 -8.07 14.55 10.64
CA ASP A 128 -9.08 13.91 11.47
C ASP A 128 -9.02 12.38 11.31
N THR A 129 -8.76 11.91 10.10
CA THR A 129 -8.85 10.51 9.73
C THR A 129 -7.60 10.01 9.02
N PHE A 130 -7.15 8.84 9.42
CA PHE A 130 -6.06 8.08 8.79
C PHE A 130 -6.64 6.83 8.14
N ILE A 131 -6.45 6.69 6.83
CA ILE A 131 -6.87 5.52 6.06
C ILE A 131 -5.62 4.72 5.71
N ILE A 132 -5.48 3.53 6.28
CA ILE A 132 -4.31 2.65 6.07
C ILE A 132 -4.76 1.47 5.22
N CYS A 133 -4.29 1.44 3.99
CA CYS A 133 -4.56 0.37 3.03
C CYS A 133 -3.48 -0.71 3.16
N SER A 134 -3.60 -1.54 4.18
CA SER A 134 -2.77 -2.71 4.47
C SER A 134 -3.50 -3.64 5.43
N GLY A 135 -3.21 -4.93 5.36
CA GLY A 135 -3.68 -5.93 6.34
C GLY A 135 -2.59 -6.35 7.32
N ASP A 136 -1.41 -5.75 7.26
CA ASP A 136 -0.25 -6.18 8.03
C ASP A 136 -0.41 -5.87 9.52
N GLY A 137 -0.28 -6.92 10.35
CA GLY A 137 -0.38 -6.84 11.80
C GLY A 137 0.67 -5.97 12.47
N ASP A 138 1.81 -5.73 11.82
CA ASP A 138 2.89 -4.90 12.34
C ASP A 138 2.44 -3.46 12.58
N PHE A 139 1.40 -2.99 11.87
CA PHE A 139 0.79 -1.69 12.08
C PHE A 139 -0.17 -1.59 13.29
N THR A 140 -0.44 -2.70 14.01
CA THR A 140 -1.35 -2.69 15.17
C THR A 140 -0.94 -1.65 16.23
N ARG A 141 0.36 -1.56 16.53
CA ARG A 141 0.89 -0.58 17.50
C ARG A 141 0.73 0.85 17.01
N LEU A 142 0.95 1.11 15.72
CA LEU A 142 0.74 2.42 15.09
C LEU A 142 -0.72 2.86 15.22
N ILE A 143 -1.67 1.98 14.93
CA ILE A 143 -3.10 2.27 15.03
C ILE A 143 -3.52 2.56 16.48
N LYS A 144 -3.03 1.79 17.46
CA LYS A 144 -3.26 2.08 18.88
C LYS A 144 -2.74 3.46 19.28
N PHE A 145 -1.56 3.85 18.78
CA PHE A 145 -1.00 5.18 19.00
C PHE A 145 -1.91 6.28 18.42
N LEU A 146 -2.36 6.12 17.17
CA LEU A 146 -3.28 7.07 16.52
C LEU A 146 -4.59 7.24 17.30
N LYS A 147 -5.17 6.14 17.78
CA LYS A 147 -6.36 6.18 18.66
C LYS A 147 -6.09 6.96 19.93
N GLY A 148 -4.95 6.77 20.55
CA GLY A 148 -4.52 7.55 21.73
C GLY A 148 -4.36 9.05 21.45
N LYS A 149 -4.24 9.47 20.19
CA LYS A 149 -4.25 10.84 19.71
C LYS A 149 -5.64 11.34 19.27
N ALA A 150 -6.69 10.61 19.63
CA ALA A 150 -8.09 10.89 19.26
C ALA A 150 -8.30 11.00 17.72
N LYS A 151 -7.51 10.25 16.93
CA LYS A 151 -7.68 10.20 15.47
C LYS A 151 -8.64 9.08 15.10
N ASN A 152 -9.42 9.29 14.03
CA ASN A 152 -10.24 8.25 13.42
C ASN A 152 -9.39 7.40 12.47
N ILE A 153 -9.52 6.06 12.54
CA ILE A 153 -8.69 5.14 11.78
C ILE A 153 -9.58 4.19 10.98
N ILE A 154 -9.34 4.18 9.66
CA ILE A 154 -9.93 3.23 8.74
C ILE A 154 -8.82 2.32 8.23
N VAL A 155 -9.02 1.01 8.31
CA VAL A 155 -8.15 0.02 7.68
C VAL A 155 -8.87 -0.53 6.45
N ALA A 156 -8.19 -0.49 5.30
CA ALA A 156 -8.69 -1.06 4.05
C ALA A 156 -7.80 -2.22 3.61
N GLY A 157 -8.36 -3.38 3.37
CA GLY A 157 -7.58 -4.56 2.99
C GLY A 157 -8.46 -5.73 2.58
N PHE A 158 -7.83 -6.86 2.27
CA PHE A 158 -8.54 -8.09 1.93
C PHE A 158 -8.98 -8.83 3.19
N LYS A 159 -10.20 -9.35 3.21
CA LYS A 159 -10.79 -10.04 4.37
C LYS A 159 -9.87 -11.12 4.94
N ASN A 160 -9.22 -11.88 4.05
CA ASN A 160 -8.33 -12.97 4.42
C ASN A 160 -6.89 -12.52 4.73
N SER A 161 -6.59 -11.21 4.68
CA SER A 161 -5.25 -10.67 4.92
C SER A 161 -5.17 -9.73 6.10
N ILE A 162 -6.30 -9.16 6.53
CA ILE A 162 -6.29 -8.23 7.66
C ILE A 162 -6.03 -9.01 8.94
N ASN A 163 -4.94 -8.68 9.61
CA ASN A 163 -4.60 -9.28 10.90
C ASN A 163 -5.66 -8.98 11.96
N LYS A 164 -5.94 -9.95 12.82
CA LYS A 164 -6.93 -9.82 13.92
C LYS A 164 -6.65 -8.58 14.78
N GLY A 165 -5.39 -8.30 15.09
CA GLY A 165 -5.03 -7.13 15.87
C GLY A 165 -5.47 -5.80 15.24
N LEU A 166 -5.51 -5.71 13.90
CA LEU A 166 -6.03 -4.53 13.20
C LEU A 166 -7.57 -4.47 13.27
N LEU A 167 -8.26 -5.62 13.12
CA LEU A 167 -9.71 -5.71 13.24
C LEU A 167 -10.19 -5.23 14.61
N ASP A 168 -9.45 -5.58 15.68
CA ASP A 168 -9.82 -5.26 17.05
C ASP A 168 -9.59 -3.78 17.40
N VAL A 169 -8.71 -3.08 16.69
CA VAL A 169 -8.30 -1.72 17.07
C VAL A 169 -8.77 -0.62 16.11
N ALA A 170 -9.02 -0.90 14.84
CA ALA A 170 -9.52 0.09 13.89
C ALA A 170 -10.93 0.58 14.26
N HIS A 171 -11.28 1.81 13.86
CA HIS A 171 -12.66 2.30 14.03
C HIS A 171 -13.56 1.78 12.92
N GLN A 172 -13.01 1.58 11.72
CA GLN A 172 -13.73 1.04 10.58
C GLN A 172 -12.82 0.15 9.75
N ILE A 173 -13.41 -0.92 9.21
CA ILE A 173 -12.76 -1.80 8.24
C ILE A 173 -13.46 -1.67 6.89
N VAL A 174 -12.68 -1.54 5.83
CA VAL A 174 -13.17 -1.58 4.45
C VAL A 174 -12.56 -2.81 3.77
N PHE A 175 -13.40 -3.81 3.49
CA PHE A 175 -12.98 -4.96 2.70
C PHE A 175 -12.94 -4.60 1.22
N LEU A 176 -11.77 -4.72 0.59
CA LEU A 176 -11.56 -4.32 -0.80
C LEU A 176 -12.37 -5.17 -1.78
N GLU A 177 -12.61 -6.44 -1.47
CA GLU A 177 -13.46 -7.32 -2.26
C GLU A 177 -14.91 -6.82 -2.32
N ALA A 178 -15.43 -6.27 -1.23
CA ALA A 178 -16.79 -5.77 -1.16
C ALA A 178 -17.01 -4.54 -2.06
N ILE A 179 -15.96 -3.81 -2.35
CA ILE A 179 -15.99 -2.61 -3.19
C ILE A 179 -15.29 -2.81 -4.55
N LYS A 180 -14.89 -4.04 -4.90
CA LYS A 180 -14.19 -4.37 -6.13
C LYS A 180 -14.82 -3.71 -7.35
N HIS A 181 -16.14 -3.83 -7.52
CA HIS A 181 -16.87 -3.26 -8.66
C HIS A 181 -16.72 -1.74 -8.83
N LYS A 182 -16.32 -1.03 -7.77
CA LYS A 182 -16.09 0.43 -7.78
C LYS A 182 -14.65 0.80 -8.06
N ILE A 183 -13.69 -0.06 -7.69
CA ILE A 183 -12.26 0.26 -7.68
C ILE A 183 -11.43 -0.60 -8.63
N GLU A 184 -12.04 -1.54 -9.35
CA GLU A 184 -11.31 -2.41 -10.27
C GLU A 184 -10.81 -1.64 -11.51
N TRP A 185 -9.57 -1.91 -11.89
CA TRP A 185 -9.01 -1.50 -13.17
C TRP A 185 -9.63 -2.34 -14.29
N LYS A 186 -10.32 -1.69 -15.19
CA LYS A 186 -10.89 -2.29 -16.40
C LYS A 186 -9.95 -2.13 -17.58
#